data_8e4b9b6d9e416558fa400f5547cd4bb1
#
_entry.id   8e4b9b6d9e416558fa400f5547cd4bb1
#
_cell.length_a   1.000
_cell.length_b   1.000
_cell.length_c   1.000
_cell.angle_alpha   90.00
_cell.angle_beta   90.00
_cell.angle_gamma   90.00
#
_symmetry.space_group_name_H-M   'P 1'
#
loop_
_entity.id
_entity.type
_entity.pdbx_description
1 polymer ?
#
loop_
_entity_poly.entity_id
_entity_poly.type
_entity_poly.pdbx_seq_one_letter_code
_entity_poly.pdbx_strand_id
1 'polypeptide(L)'
;ERKELKITAIAEALGKEKIEASPEKLQKIEAAQLIDLLRSAREQFRYNVFTQQIEQEDKVLEGIERYYIRLSQLGVKVSKELAIDCLVEVAHENSYDPVHSYLEHCAETVEPTYIDRLATTYLRPQDRHHTEATLYDNMIKCTLIAAVRRVFQPGCKFDQACVLMGEQGARKSSFWKALGGNFFSDALRDIQSKDDLMVLHRSWIMEWAELDHITNKRHAGQVKAFLSQSTDMFRVPYGKATEAFPRRGIIVGST
;
A
#
# COMPACT_ATOMS: atom_id res chain seq x y z
N GLU A 1 -11.08 -40.37 -4.75
CA GLU A 1 -11.65 -40.18 -3.38
C GLU A 1 -10.57 -40.04 -2.29
N ARG A 2 -9.65 -41.02 -2.11
CA ARG A 2 -8.57 -40.88 -1.07
C ARG A 2 -7.57 -39.75 -1.35
N LYS A 3 -7.30 -39.40 -2.62
CA LYS A 3 -6.44 -38.27 -3.00
C LYS A 3 -7.14 -36.93 -2.79
N GLU A 4 -8.42 -36.83 -3.14
CA GLU A 4 -9.22 -35.61 -2.97
C GLU A 4 -9.43 -35.27 -1.49
N LEU A 5 -9.76 -36.29 -0.65
CA LEU A 5 -9.88 -36.13 0.80
C LEU A 5 -8.57 -35.62 1.45
N LYS A 6 -7.38 -36.04 0.95
CA LYS A 6 -6.10 -35.53 1.44
C LYS A 6 -5.83 -34.09 1.03
N ILE A 7 -6.18 -33.69 -0.20
CA ILE A 7 -6.03 -32.32 -0.69
C ILE A 7 -6.92 -31.37 0.11
N THR A 8 -8.16 -31.74 0.37
CA THR A 8 -9.10 -30.95 1.18
C THR A 8 -8.59 -30.77 2.63
N ALA A 9 -8.08 -31.84 3.25
CA ALA A 9 -7.51 -31.75 4.60
C ALA A 9 -6.25 -30.88 4.67
N ILE A 10 -5.41 -30.90 3.64
CA ILE A 10 -4.22 -30.04 3.52
C ILE A 10 -4.66 -28.58 3.30
N ALA A 11 -5.66 -28.34 2.46
CA ALA A 11 -6.19 -27.01 2.19
C ALA A 11 -6.77 -26.36 3.47
N GLU A 12 -7.50 -27.16 4.28
CA GLU A 12 -8.01 -26.69 5.58
C GLU A 12 -6.91 -26.41 6.60
N ALA A 13 -5.80 -27.15 6.56
CA ALA A 13 -4.68 -26.98 7.47
C ALA A 13 -3.76 -25.80 7.11
N LEU A 14 -3.79 -25.32 5.86
CA LEU A 14 -2.98 -24.19 5.40
C LEU A 14 -3.30 -22.88 6.14
N GLY A 15 -4.52 -22.74 6.66
CA GLY A 15 -4.95 -21.59 7.46
C GLY A 15 -4.65 -21.65 8.96
N LYS A 16 -4.16 -22.75 9.51
CA LYS A 16 -3.94 -22.88 10.95
C LYS A 16 -2.57 -22.37 11.38
N GLU A 17 -2.51 -21.61 12.47
CA GLU A 17 -1.24 -21.12 13.05
C GLU A 17 -0.31 -22.26 13.53
N LYS A 18 -0.86 -23.39 13.95
CA LYS A 18 -0.09 -24.59 14.38
C LYS A 18 -0.53 -25.81 13.58
N ILE A 19 0.44 -26.49 12.98
CA ILE A 19 0.24 -27.74 12.26
C ILE A 19 0.66 -28.87 13.19
N GLU A 20 -0.30 -29.73 13.56
CA GLU A 20 -0.09 -30.81 14.53
C GLU A 20 0.40 -32.14 13.91
N ALA A 21 0.45 -32.24 12.57
CA ALA A 21 0.77 -33.50 11.90
C ALA A 21 2.12 -33.46 11.21
N SER A 22 3.02 -34.40 11.58
CA SER A 22 4.18 -34.74 10.78
C SER A 22 3.81 -35.99 9.93
N PRO A 23 3.62 -35.87 8.61
CA PRO A 23 3.21 -37.00 7.79
C PRO A 23 4.33 -38.00 7.61
N GLU A 24 4.03 -39.27 7.69
CA GLU A 24 4.99 -40.38 7.53
C GLU A 24 5.62 -40.45 6.12
N LYS A 25 4.97 -39.87 5.10
CA LYS A 25 5.50 -39.80 3.72
C LYS A 25 5.18 -38.46 3.05
N LEU A 26 6.23 -37.77 2.58
CA LEU A 26 6.12 -36.58 1.78
C LEU A 26 5.73 -36.93 0.33
N GLN A 27 4.67 -36.32 -0.19
CA GLN A 27 4.23 -36.46 -1.57
C GLN A 27 4.86 -35.33 -2.42
N LYS A 28 5.63 -35.69 -3.45
CA LYS A 28 6.08 -34.72 -4.47
C LYS A 28 4.88 -34.30 -5.31
N ILE A 29 4.71 -33.01 -5.51
CA ILE A 29 3.68 -32.42 -6.37
C ILE A 29 4.31 -31.47 -7.38
N GLU A 30 3.66 -31.32 -8.54
CA GLU A 30 4.07 -30.41 -9.58
C GLU A 30 3.38 -29.03 -9.40
N ALA A 31 3.86 -28.00 -10.14
CA ALA A 31 3.37 -26.63 -10.02
C ALA A 31 1.83 -26.50 -10.10
N ALA A 32 1.22 -27.13 -11.12
CA ALA A 32 -0.24 -27.07 -11.29
C ALA A 32 -1.00 -27.62 -10.09
N GLN A 33 -0.53 -28.74 -9.52
CA GLN A 33 -1.15 -29.36 -8.35
C GLN A 33 -0.99 -28.47 -7.10
N LEU A 34 0.15 -27.78 -6.97
CA LEU A 34 0.37 -26.84 -5.87
C LEU A 34 -0.53 -25.62 -6.01
N ILE A 35 -0.67 -25.06 -7.20
CA ILE A 35 -1.58 -23.95 -7.49
C ILE A 35 -3.02 -24.31 -7.12
N ASP A 36 -3.51 -25.47 -7.55
CA ASP A 36 -4.85 -25.94 -7.22
C ASP A 36 -5.05 -26.13 -5.71
N LEU A 37 -4.02 -26.63 -5.03
CA LEU A 37 -4.01 -26.75 -3.57
C LEU A 37 -4.11 -25.39 -2.89
N LEU A 38 -3.30 -24.41 -3.32
CA LEU A 38 -3.30 -23.04 -2.76
C LEU A 38 -4.62 -22.31 -3.04
N ARG A 39 -5.21 -22.49 -4.23
CA ARG A 39 -6.55 -21.94 -4.56
C ARG A 39 -7.66 -22.54 -3.69
N SER A 40 -7.53 -23.81 -3.33
CA SER A 40 -8.50 -24.51 -2.48
C SER A 40 -8.31 -24.23 -0.98
N ALA A 41 -7.28 -23.49 -0.59
CA ALA A 41 -7.06 -23.11 0.80
C ALA A 41 -8.26 -22.34 1.34
N ARG A 42 -8.68 -22.64 2.58
CA ARG A 42 -9.80 -21.97 3.25
C ARG A 42 -9.59 -20.46 3.33
N GLU A 43 -8.36 -20.05 3.55
CA GLU A 43 -7.93 -18.66 3.65
C GLU A 43 -7.21 -18.29 2.36
N GLN A 44 -7.83 -17.44 1.57
CA GLN A 44 -7.30 -17.05 0.27
C GLN A 44 -6.05 -16.19 0.43
N PHE A 45 -5.06 -16.49 -0.39
CA PHE A 45 -3.91 -15.61 -0.57
C PHE A 45 -4.30 -14.46 -1.50
N ARG A 46 -4.00 -13.24 -1.09
CA ARG A 46 -4.31 -12.02 -1.81
C ARG A 46 -3.06 -11.17 -1.98
N TYR A 47 -2.93 -10.54 -3.11
CA TYR A 47 -1.87 -9.55 -3.31
C TYR A 47 -2.43 -8.15 -3.12
N ASN A 48 -1.94 -7.48 -2.08
CA ASN A 48 -2.26 -6.08 -1.83
C ASN A 48 -1.40 -5.22 -2.76
N VAL A 49 -2.00 -4.66 -3.82
CA VAL A 49 -1.27 -3.86 -4.82
C VAL A 49 -0.79 -2.52 -4.27
N PHE A 50 -1.35 -2.07 -3.15
CA PHE A 50 -0.97 -0.84 -2.48
C PHE A 50 0.28 -1.05 -1.61
N THR A 51 0.30 -2.08 -0.76
CA THR A 51 1.47 -2.40 0.07
C THR A 51 2.52 -3.24 -0.65
N GLN A 52 2.16 -3.84 -1.81
CA GLN A 52 3.00 -4.76 -2.57
C GLN A 52 3.41 -5.99 -1.76
N GLN A 53 2.47 -6.50 -0.96
CA GLN A 53 2.67 -7.63 -0.07
C GLN A 53 1.60 -8.69 -0.31
N ILE A 54 1.99 -9.94 -0.05
CA ILE A 54 1.03 -11.04 -0.02
C ILE A 54 0.41 -11.09 1.36
N GLU A 55 -0.89 -11.24 1.41
CA GLU A 55 -1.68 -11.32 2.62
C GLU A 55 -2.46 -12.63 2.65
N GLN A 56 -2.67 -13.12 3.86
CA GLN A 56 -3.55 -14.23 4.18
C GLN A 56 -4.44 -13.80 5.35
N GLU A 57 -5.77 -13.90 5.24
CA GLU A 57 -6.72 -13.40 6.26
C GLU A 57 -6.50 -11.94 6.66
N ASP A 58 -6.30 -11.06 5.68
CA ASP A 58 -6.04 -9.63 5.89
C ASP A 58 -4.79 -9.32 6.74
N LYS A 59 -3.90 -10.31 6.90
CA LYS A 59 -2.60 -10.16 7.56
C LYS A 59 -1.49 -10.39 6.57
N VAL A 60 -0.45 -9.58 6.64
CA VAL A 60 0.75 -9.76 5.83
C VAL A 60 1.33 -11.15 6.08
N LEU A 61 1.56 -11.90 5.02
CA LEU A 61 2.18 -13.22 5.09
C LEU A 61 3.68 -13.06 5.31
N GLU A 62 4.09 -13.17 6.57
CA GLU A 62 5.49 -13.16 6.95
C GLU A 62 6.18 -14.50 6.63
N GLY A 63 7.48 -14.41 6.32
CA GLY A 63 8.31 -15.60 6.13
C GLY A 63 7.96 -16.43 4.89
N ILE A 64 7.50 -15.79 3.82
CA ILE A 64 7.17 -16.44 2.54
C ILE A 64 8.31 -17.35 2.05
N GLU A 65 9.57 -16.99 2.33
CA GLU A 65 10.76 -17.79 2.00
C GLU A 65 10.84 -19.12 2.74
N ARG A 66 10.04 -19.29 3.80
CA ARG A 66 9.92 -20.53 4.60
C ARG A 66 8.63 -21.28 4.35
N TYR A 67 7.79 -20.82 3.43
CA TYR A 67 6.47 -21.43 3.18
C TYR A 67 6.57 -22.89 2.71
N TYR A 68 7.66 -23.26 2.00
CA TYR A 68 7.93 -24.65 1.63
C TYR A 68 8.08 -25.58 2.84
N ILE A 69 8.55 -25.07 3.99
CA ILE A 69 8.65 -25.83 5.25
C ILE A 69 7.23 -26.14 5.75
N ARG A 70 6.34 -25.16 5.75
CA ARG A 70 4.94 -25.33 6.13
C ARG A 70 4.24 -26.37 5.24
N LEU A 71 4.46 -26.30 3.94
CA LEU A 71 3.96 -27.32 3.00
C LEU A 71 4.54 -28.72 3.30
N SER A 72 5.82 -28.80 3.65
CA SER A 72 6.45 -30.06 4.03
C SER A 72 5.84 -30.67 5.30
N GLN A 73 5.51 -29.85 6.29
CA GLN A 73 4.79 -30.28 7.50
C GLN A 73 3.40 -30.85 7.18
N LEU A 74 2.76 -30.37 6.11
CA LEU A 74 1.49 -30.87 5.61
C LEU A 74 1.63 -32.09 4.67
N GLY A 75 2.85 -32.62 4.49
CA GLY A 75 3.11 -33.77 3.64
C GLY A 75 3.38 -33.48 2.18
N VAL A 76 3.58 -32.22 1.83
CA VAL A 76 3.86 -31.78 0.46
C VAL A 76 5.35 -31.49 0.29
N LYS A 77 6.00 -32.21 -0.64
CA LYS A 77 7.42 -32.00 -0.95
C LYS A 77 7.57 -31.11 -2.18
N VAL A 78 8.05 -29.89 -1.99
CA VAL A 78 8.33 -28.91 -3.04
C VAL A 78 9.65 -28.19 -2.78
N SER A 79 10.25 -27.60 -3.81
CA SER A 79 11.39 -26.71 -3.63
C SER A 79 10.92 -25.34 -3.09
N LYS A 80 11.85 -24.60 -2.49
CA LYS A 80 11.59 -23.25 -1.99
C LYS A 80 11.10 -22.33 -3.10
N GLU A 81 11.76 -22.36 -4.25
CA GLU A 81 11.47 -21.53 -5.41
C GLU A 81 10.06 -21.83 -5.95
N LEU A 82 9.73 -23.12 -6.12
CA LEU A 82 8.42 -23.53 -6.62
C LEU A 82 7.31 -23.10 -5.65
N ALA A 83 7.53 -23.23 -4.35
CA ALA A 83 6.56 -22.79 -3.34
C ALA A 83 6.30 -21.28 -3.40
N ILE A 84 7.35 -20.48 -3.54
CA ILE A 84 7.24 -19.02 -3.65
C ILE A 84 6.56 -18.64 -4.97
N ASP A 85 7.02 -19.19 -6.11
CA ASP A 85 6.49 -18.83 -7.43
C ASP A 85 4.98 -19.17 -7.53
N CYS A 86 4.54 -20.33 -7.06
CA CYS A 86 3.12 -20.70 -7.05
C CYS A 86 2.29 -19.83 -6.06
N LEU A 87 2.84 -19.51 -4.91
CA LEU A 87 2.14 -18.65 -3.94
C LEU A 87 1.96 -17.23 -4.46
N VAL A 88 3.00 -16.68 -5.09
CA VAL A 88 2.95 -15.37 -5.75
C VAL A 88 1.89 -15.37 -6.86
N GLU A 89 1.86 -16.40 -7.70
CA GLU A 89 0.88 -16.52 -8.79
C GLU A 89 -0.56 -16.51 -8.25
N VAL A 90 -0.87 -17.38 -7.28
CA VAL A 90 -2.21 -17.45 -6.67
C VAL A 90 -2.60 -16.15 -5.98
N ALA A 91 -1.66 -15.50 -5.29
CA ALA A 91 -1.93 -14.22 -4.65
C ALA A 91 -2.24 -13.12 -5.69
N HIS A 92 -1.52 -13.08 -6.80
CA HIS A 92 -1.77 -12.11 -7.89
C HIS A 92 -3.10 -12.32 -8.60
N GLU A 93 -3.60 -13.55 -8.71
CA GLU A 93 -4.96 -13.83 -9.21
C GLU A 93 -6.04 -13.14 -8.37
N ASN A 94 -5.77 -12.94 -7.07
CA ASN A 94 -6.65 -12.31 -6.10
C ASN A 94 -6.13 -10.92 -5.68
N SER A 95 -5.60 -10.15 -6.62
CA SER A 95 -5.09 -8.80 -6.35
C SER A 95 -6.20 -7.84 -5.96
N TYR A 96 -5.93 -6.97 -4.99
CA TYR A 96 -6.86 -5.93 -4.59
C TYR A 96 -6.13 -4.65 -4.16
N ASP A 97 -6.82 -3.52 -4.21
CA ASP A 97 -6.34 -2.23 -3.74
C ASP A 97 -7.22 -1.76 -2.56
N PRO A 98 -6.72 -1.77 -1.32
CA PRO A 98 -7.51 -1.39 -0.16
C PRO A 98 -7.91 0.09 -0.15
N VAL A 99 -7.10 0.98 -0.75
CA VAL A 99 -7.43 2.41 -0.83
C VAL A 99 -8.54 2.64 -1.85
N HIS A 100 -8.47 1.96 -2.99
CA HIS A 100 -9.53 1.99 -4.01
C HIS A 100 -10.86 1.51 -3.43
N SER A 101 -10.86 0.34 -2.78
CA SER A 101 -12.05 -0.22 -2.14
C SER A 101 -12.60 0.68 -1.03
N TYR A 102 -11.74 1.32 -0.24
CA TYR A 102 -12.13 2.30 0.77
C TYR A 102 -12.83 3.52 0.14
N LEU A 103 -12.27 4.08 -0.93
CA LEU A 103 -12.87 5.24 -1.60
C LEU A 103 -14.20 4.91 -2.27
N GLU A 104 -14.34 3.73 -2.89
CA GLU A 104 -15.61 3.26 -3.45
C GLU A 104 -16.66 3.09 -2.35
N HIS A 105 -16.29 2.43 -1.24
CA HIS A 105 -17.19 2.29 -0.09
C HIS A 105 -17.64 3.66 0.47
N CYS A 106 -16.73 4.62 0.59
CA CYS A 106 -17.08 5.97 1.02
C CYS A 106 -18.06 6.65 0.04
N ALA A 107 -17.86 6.49 -1.27
CA ALA A 107 -18.72 7.07 -2.28
C ALA A 107 -20.15 6.50 -2.23
N GLU A 108 -20.31 5.25 -1.80
CA GLU A 108 -21.63 4.59 -1.69
C GLU A 108 -22.33 4.86 -0.35
N THR A 109 -21.58 5.06 0.74
CA THR A 109 -22.13 5.02 2.11
C THR A 109 -22.07 6.36 2.85
N VAL A 110 -21.23 7.30 2.41
CA VAL A 110 -21.00 8.56 3.11
C VAL A 110 -21.66 9.72 2.34
N GLU A 111 -22.48 10.51 3.03
CA GLU A 111 -23.04 11.72 2.46
C GLU A 111 -21.93 12.74 2.11
N PRO A 112 -21.97 13.33 0.90
CA PRO A 112 -20.99 14.31 0.47
C PRO A 112 -20.95 15.54 1.39
N THR A 113 -19.75 16.01 1.72
CA THR A 113 -19.56 17.26 2.44
C THR A 113 -18.93 18.33 1.55
N TYR A 114 -18.98 19.58 2.01
CA TYR A 114 -18.40 20.71 1.29
C TYR A 114 -16.88 20.67 1.29
N ILE A 115 -16.29 20.38 0.13
CA ILE A 115 -14.84 20.40 -0.08
C ILE A 115 -14.28 21.83 -0.27
N ASP A 116 -15.13 22.78 -0.63
CA ASP A 116 -14.72 24.12 -1.06
C ASP A 116 -14.26 25.05 0.08
N ARG A 117 -14.45 24.67 1.34
CA ARG A 117 -14.09 25.49 2.52
C ARG A 117 -13.33 24.71 3.59
N LEU A 118 -12.60 23.69 3.23
CA LEU A 118 -11.89 22.84 4.19
C LEU A 118 -10.77 23.58 4.91
N ALA A 119 -9.96 24.37 4.19
CA ALA A 119 -8.90 25.14 4.81
C ALA A 119 -9.49 26.20 5.75
N THR A 120 -10.48 26.95 5.30
CA THR A 120 -11.14 27.98 6.13
C THR A 120 -11.77 27.38 7.37
N THR A 121 -12.41 26.22 7.28
CA THR A 121 -13.14 25.59 8.39
C THR A 121 -12.19 24.96 9.42
N TYR A 122 -11.23 24.18 8.97
CA TYR A 122 -10.42 23.34 9.85
C TYR A 122 -9.02 23.89 10.13
N LEU A 123 -8.40 24.59 9.16
CA LEU A 123 -7.04 25.10 9.30
C LEU A 123 -6.99 26.59 9.70
N ARG A 124 -8.07 27.33 9.46
CA ARG A 124 -8.22 28.75 9.82
C ARG A 124 -7.02 29.60 9.41
N PRO A 125 -6.67 29.69 8.12
CA PRO A 125 -5.54 30.47 7.65
C PRO A 125 -5.68 31.94 8.05
N GLN A 126 -4.56 32.63 8.24
CA GLN A 126 -4.54 34.03 8.70
C GLN A 126 -5.14 35.01 7.68
N ASP A 127 -5.01 34.70 6.39
CA ASP A 127 -5.56 35.48 5.30
C ASP A 127 -7.05 35.11 5.13
N ARG A 128 -7.91 35.96 5.71
CA ARG A 128 -9.35 35.69 5.83
C ARG A 128 -10.17 36.59 4.90
N HIS A 129 -10.40 36.15 3.68
CA HIS A 129 -11.50 36.67 2.90
C HIS A 129 -12.75 35.81 3.14
N HIS A 130 -13.80 36.40 3.73
CA HIS A 130 -14.84 35.68 4.48
C HIS A 130 -16.01 35.14 3.67
N THR A 131 -16.13 35.41 2.38
CA THR A 131 -17.34 35.12 1.60
C THR A 131 -17.19 34.12 0.48
N GLU A 132 -15.96 33.91 -0.02
CA GLU A 132 -15.67 32.98 -1.12
C GLU A 132 -14.57 31.98 -0.71
N ALA A 133 -14.44 30.88 -1.45
CA ALA A 133 -13.34 29.94 -1.25
C ALA A 133 -12.01 30.67 -1.42
N THR A 134 -11.14 30.57 -0.39
CA THR A 134 -9.83 31.20 -0.41
C THR A 134 -8.87 30.47 -1.33
N LEU A 135 -7.71 31.06 -1.63
CA LEU A 135 -6.62 30.37 -2.31
C LEU A 135 -6.24 29.07 -1.56
N TYR A 136 -6.23 29.10 -0.23
CA TYR A 136 -5.90 27.94 0.60
C TYR A 136 -6.95 26.84 0.50
N ASP A 137 -8.24 27.18 0.44
CA ASP A 137 -9.32 26.21 0.18
C ASP A 137 -9.13 25.52 -1.16
N ASN A 138 -8.78 26.27 -2.21
CA ASN A 138 -8.50 25.71 -3.52
C ASN A 138 -7.26 24.81 -3.53
N MET A 139 -6.20 25.17 -2.77
CA MET A 139 -5.01 24.33 -2.63
C MET A 139 -5.34 22.98 -1.98
N ILE A 140 -6.08 22.96 -0.87
CA ILE A 140 -6.52 21.73 -0.21
C ILE A 140 -7.44 20.93 -1.12
N LYS A 141 -8.43 21.57 -1.77
CA LYS A 141 -9.32 20.92 -2.72
C LYS A 141 -8.56 20.24 -3.86
N CYS A 142 -7.63 20.91 -4.51
CA CYS A 142 -6.80 20.34 -5.58
C CYS A 142 -5.96 19.17 -5.07
N THR A 143 -5.42 19.27 -3.87
CA THR A 143 -4.63 18.20 -3.23
C THR A 143 -5.47 16.96 -2.99
N LEU A 144 -6.69 17.10 -2.46
CA LEU A 144 -7.59 15.97 -2.21
C LEU A 144 -8.12 15.34 -3.51
N ILE A 145 -8.45 16.16 -4.51
CA ILE A 145 -8.82 15.65 -5.84
C ILE A 145 -7.67 14.84 -6.44
N ALA A 146 -6.43 15.32 -6.32
CA ALA A 146 -5.27 14.59 -6.80
C ALA A 146 -5.03 13.28 -6.01
N ALA A 147 -5.26 13.29 -4.69
CA ALA A 147 -5.17 12.10 -3.86
C ALA A 147 -6.12 11.00 -4.34
N VAL A 148 -7.37 11.34 -4.57
CA VAL A 148 -8.37 10.40 -5.11
C VAL A 148 -8.00 9.99 -6.54
N ARG A 149 -7.70 10.95 -7.41
CA ARG A 149 -7.39 10.67 -8.81
C ARG A 149 -6.22 9.71 -8.98
N ARG A 150 -5.16 9.81 -8.17
CA ARG A 150 -4.01 8.91 -8.25
C ARG A 150 -4.32 7.47 -7.86
N VAL A 151 -5.35 7.23 -7.06
CA VAL A 151 -5.82 5.88 -6.76
C VAL A 151 -6.52 5.27 -7.98
N PHE A 152 -7.42 6.01 -8.63
CA PHE A 152 -8.16 5.54 -9.80
C PHE A 152 -7.36 5.60 -11.11
N GLN A 153 -6.37 6.47 -11.19
CA GLN A 153 -5.48 6.66 -12.34
C GLN A 153 -4.02 6.73 -11.88
N PRO A 154 -3.41 5.60 -11.47
CA PRO A 154 -2.03 5.56 -11.00
C PRO A 154 -1.07 6.21 -12.00
N GLY A 155 -0.13 7.00 -11.50
CA GLY A 155 0.82 7.73 -12.32
C GLY A 155 0.27 8.98 -12.99
N CYS A 156 -0.98 9.38 -12.76
CA CYS A 156 -1.47 10.66 -13.28
C CYS A 156 -0.64 11.83 -12.76
N LYS A 157 -0.48 12.84 -13.61
CA LYS A 157 0.37 14.01 -13.33
C LYS A 157 -0.15 14.82 -12.15
N PHE A 158 0.70 15.02 -11.15
CA PHE A 158 0.48 15.92 -10.02
C PHE A 158 1.84 16.36 -9.45
N ASP A 159 2.26 17.58 -9.75
CA ASP A 159 3.60 18.11 -9.49
C ASP A 159 3.67 18.99 -8.25
N GLN A 160 2.63 18.99 -7.45
CA GLN A 160 2.49 19.86 -6.29
C GLN A 160 2.57 19.04 -5.00
N ALA A 161 3.09 19.67 -3.94
CA ALA A 161 2.95 19.21 -2.58
C ALA A 161 2.29 20.34 -1.76
N CYS A 162 1.21 20.03 -1.07
CA CYS A 162 0.60 20.98 -0.15
C CYS A 162 1.35 20.96 1.19
N VAL A 163 1.89 22.11 1.60
CA VAL A 163 2.65 22.24 2.85
C VAL A 163 1.87 23.13 3.82
N LEU A 164 1.55 22.60 4.99
CA LEU A 164 0.93 23.36 6.07
C LEU A 164 2.02 24.02 6.92
N MET A 165 1.98 25.36 6.99
CA MET A 165 2.91 26.16 7.77
C MET A 165 2.22 26.73 9.02
N GLY A 166 2.92 26.77 10.16
CA GLY A 166 2.37 27.33 11.38
C GLY A 166 3.13 26.87 12.63
N GLU A 167 2.76 27.40 13.79
CA GLU A 167 3.40 27.12 15.06
C GLU A 167 3.45 25.63 15.40
N GLN A 168 4.47 25.23 16.16
CA GLN A 168 4.55 23.88 16.70
C GLN A 168 3.32 23.59 17.58
N GLY A 169 2.75 22.38 17.43
CA GLY A 169 1.54 22.00 18.17
C GLY A 169 0.22 22.40 17.49
N ALA A 170 0.24 23.13 16.36
CA ALA A 170 -0.96 23.55 15.61
C ALA A 170 -1.70 22.37 14.93
N ARG A 171 -1.34 21.12 15.22
CA ARG A 171 -1.99 19.89 14.73
C ARG A 171 -1.96 19.72 13.19
N LYS A 172 -0.94 20.26 12.52
CA LYS A 172 -0.80 20.17 11.05
C LYS A 172 -0.74 18.71 10.56
N SER A 173 0.15 17.91 11.14
CA SER A 173 0.25 16.48 10.83
C SER A 173 -1.01 15.69 11.22
N SER A 174 -1.71 16.12 12.29
CA SER A 174 -2.98 15.51 12.69
C SER A 174 -4.08 15.69 11.63
N PHE A 175 -4.06 16.81 10.89
CA PHE A 175 -4.98 17.07 9.79
C PHE A 175 -4.75 16.04 8.65
N TRP A 176 -3.51 15.86 8.21
CA TRP A 176 -3.18 14.88 7.17
C TRP A 176 -3.44 13.45 7.61
N LYS A 177 -3.12 13.13 8.87
CA LYS A 177 -3.40 11.82 9.46
C LYS A 177 -4.90 11.53 9.53
N ALA A 178 -5.72 12.51 9.86
CA ALA A 178 -7.18 12.35 9.89
C ALA A 178 -7.75 12.06 8.49
N LEU A 179 -7.20 12.68 7.45
CA LEU A 179 -7.62 12.45 6.05
C LEU A 179 -7.12 11.11 5.51
N GLY A 180 -5.87 10.73 5.81
CA GLY A 180 -5.27 9.51 5.30
C GLY A 180 -5.66 8.25 6.08
N GLY A 181 -6.12 8.38 7.32
CA GLY A 181 -6.49 7.27 8.18
C GLY A 181 -5.38 6.21 8.28
N ASN A 182 -5.73 4.96 8.03
CA ASN A 182 -4.78 3.83 8.03
C ASN A 182 -3.77 3.86 6.87
N PHE A 183 -4.00 4.71 5.88
CA PHE A 183 -3.15 4.85 4.68
C PHE A 183 -2.26 6.09 4.74
N PHE A 184 -2.15 6.73 5.91
CA PHE A 184 -1.24 7.83 6.19
C PHE A 184 0.11 7.30 6.66
N SER A 185 1.19 7.98 6.27
CA SER A 185 2.54 7.76 6.81
C SER A 185 3.32 9.07 6.86
N ASP A 186 4.17 9.21 7.86
CA ASP A 186 5.14 10.29 8.07
C ASP A 186 6.59 9.76 8.07
N ALA A 187 6.80 8.57 7.53
CA ALA A 187 8.06 7.85 7.63
C ALA A 187 9.06 8.15 6.50
N LEU A 188 8.73 9.04 5.55
CA LEU A 188 9.63 9.41 4.45
C LEU A 188 10.79 10.27 4.96
N ARG A 189 12.03 9.80 4.77
CA ARG A 189 13.26 10.48 5.21
C ARG A 189 14.17 10.85 4.06
N ASP A 190 14.48 9.89 3.18
CA ASP A 190 15.42 10.07 2.07
C ASP A 190 14.83 9.60 0.74
N ILE A 191 14.58 10.56 -0.15
CA ILE A 191 14.02 10.30 -1.49
C ILE A 191 14.94 9.51 -2.42
N GLN A 192 16.20 9.30 -2.05
CA GLN A 192 17.16 8.51 -2.82
C GLN A 192 17.23 7.05 -2.32
N SER A 193 16.67 6.75 -1.14
CA SER A 193 16.62 5.42 -0.57
C SER A 193 15.56 4.57 -1.26
N LYS A 194 15.92 3.34 -1.65
CA LYS A 194 14.96 2.38 -2.21
C LYS A 194 13.92 1.94 -1.19
N ASP A 195 14.30 1.88 0.08
CA ASP A 195 13.40 1.50 1.17
C ASP A 195 12.37 2.62 1.41
N ASP A 196 12.78 3.88 1.33
CA ASP A 196 11.87 5.02 1.45
C ASP A 196 10.92 5.13 0.25
N LEU A 197 11.35 4.75 -0.97
CA LEU A 197 10.44 4.61 -2.11
C LEU A 197 9.37 3.54 -1.86
N MET A 198 9.72 2.41 -1.26
CA MET A 198 8.72 1.40 -0.88
C MET A 198 7.75 1.93 0.18
N VAL A 199 8.22 2.71 1.16
CA VAL A 199 7.36 3.37 2.16
C VAL A 199 6.42 4.37 1.49
N LEU A 200 6.91 5.16 0.53
CA LEU A 200 6.10 6.08 -0.26
C LEU A 200 4.96 5.34 -0.99
N HIS A 201 5.27 4.21 -1.64
CA HIS A 201 4.28 3.42 -2.37
C HIS A 201 3.28 2.66 -1.47
N ARG A 202 3.56 2.55 -0.17
CA ARG A 202 2.66 1.99 0.85
C ARG A 202 1.82 3.04 1.57
N SER A 203 1.78 4.25 1.06
CA SER A 203 1.08 5.37 1.68
C SER A 203 0.23 6.12 0.67
N TRP A 204 -1.03 6.35 1.00
CA TRP A 204 -1.92 7.18 0.18
C TRP A 204 -1.64 8.67 0.40
N ILE A 205 -1.50 9.08 1.66
CA ILE A 205 -1.05 10.42 2.04
C ILE A 205 0.28 10.26 2.78
N MET A 206 1.36 10.68 2.15
CA MET A 206 2.71 10.66 2.70
C MET A 206 3.07 12.06 3.16
N GLU A 207 3.24 12.24 4.47
CA GLU A 207 3.76 13.49 5.02
C GLU A 207 5.30 13.47 5.03
N TRP A 208 5.88 14.48 4.39
CA TRP A 208 7.30 14.72 4.43
C TRP A 208 7.59 15.86 5.39
N ALA A 209 7.96 15.53 6.61
CA ALA A 209 8.10 16.48 7.71
C ALA A 209 9.27 17.49 7.56
N GLU A 210 10.27 17.16 6.72
CA GLU A 210 11.48 17.98 6.55
C GLU A 210 11.52 18.76 5.24
N LEU A 211 10.38 18.99 4.60
CA LEU A 211 10.32 19.73 3.32
C LEU A 211 11.01 21.10 3.39
N ASP A 212 11.00 21.77 4.56
CA ASP A 212 11.67 23.06 4.77
C ASP A 212 13.19 22.98 4.71
N HIS A 213 13.78 21.96 5.29
CA HIS A 213 15.23 21.77 5.27
C HIS A 213 15.76 21.43 3.88
N ILE A 214 14.91 20.89 3.02
CA ILE A 214 15.25 20.42 1.68
C ILE A 214 15.05 21.53 0.63
N THR A 215 14.28 22.58 0.95
CA THR A 215 14.06 23.74 0.07
C THR A 215 15.27 24.67 -0.03
N ASN A 216 16.37 24.38 0.67
CA ASN A 216 17.64 25.04 0.43
C ASN A 216 18.01 24.97 -1.06
N LYS A 217 18.46 26.07 -1.63
CA LYS A 217 18.72 26.26 -3.09
C LYS A 217 19.49 25.10 -3.75
N ARG A 218 20.32 24.37 -3.00
CA ARG A 218 21.10 23.22 -3.52
C ARG A 218 20.25 21.98 -3.81
N HIS A 219 19.16 21.74 -3.08
CA HIS A 219 18.33 20.54 -3.19
C HIS A 219 16.97 20.80 -3.84
N ALA A 220 16.56 22.04 -4.01
CA ALA A 220 15.26 22.41 -4.56
C ALA A 220 14.98 21.77 -5.94
N GLY A 221 16.01 21.61 -6.78
CA GLY A 221 15.89 20.96 -8.09
C GLY A 221 15.58 19.47 -7.97
N GLN A 222 16.23 18.77 -7.04
CA GLN A 222 16.00 17.33 -6.79
C GLN A 222 14.61 17.09 -6.22
N VAL A 223 14.18 17.92 -5.27
CA VAL A 223 12.83 17.85 -4.69
C VAL A 223 11.76 18.07 -5.76
N LYS A 224 11.91 19.10 -6.60
CA LYS A 224 10.99 19.35 -7.71
C LYS A 224 10.94 18.18 -8.69
N ALA A 225 12.09 17.64 -9.07
CA ALA A 225 12.18 16.47 -9.94
C ALA A 225 11.48 15.27 -9.30
N PHE A 226 11.72 15.01 -8.02
CA PHE A 226 11.09 13.94 -7.28
C PHE A 226 9.55 14.09 -7.17
N LEU A 227 9.07 15.29 -6.82
CA LEU A 227 7.63 15.56 -6.75
C LEU A 227 6.93 15.41 -8.10
N SER A 228 7.62 15.75 -9.20
CA SER A 228 7.07 15.66 -10.55
C SER A 228 7.12 14.25 -11.16
N GLN A 229 7.77 13.28 -10.51
CA GLN A 229 7.76 11.90 -10.97
C GLN A 229 6.36 11.30 -10.85
N SER A 230 5.95 10.61 -11.91
CA SER A 230 4.69 9.87 -11.96
C SER A 230 4.87 8.38 -11.69
N THR A 231 6.10 7.87 -11.85
CA THR A 231 6.44 6.45 -11.74
C THR A 231 7.82 6.32 -11.12
N ASP A 232 7.97 5.43 -10.18
CA ASP A 232 9.23 5.10 -9.54
C ASP A 232 9.70 3.71 -9.99
N MET A 233 11.03 3.49 -9.95
CA MET A 233 11.66 2.23 -10.37
C MET A 233 12.36 1.59 -9.17
N PHE A 234 11.83 0.47 -8.69
CA PHE A 234 12.48 -0.30 -7.63
C PHE A 234 12.15 -1.79 -7.75
N ARG A 235 12.74 -2.61 -6.88
CA ARG A 235 12.50 -4.04 -6.80
C ARG A 235 11.76 -4.36 -5.52
N VAL A 236 10.58 -4.97 -5.64
CA VAL A 236 9.81 -5.46 -4.48
C VAL A 236 10.50 -6.65 -3.82
N PRO A 237 10.23 -6.91 -2.54
CA PRO A 237 10.64 -8.14 -1.88
C PRO A 237 10.22 -9.35 -2.73
N TYR A 238 11.14 -10.31 -2.90
CA TYR A 238 10.97 -11.52 -3.74
C TYR A 238 10.90 -11.27 -5.26
N GLY A 239 10.84 -10.04 -5.73
CA GLY A 239 10.93 -9.70 -7.15
C GLY A 239 12.31 -10.04 -7.72
N LYS A 240 12.36 -10.56 -8.95
CA LYS A 240 13.63 -10.91 -9.65
C LYS A 240 14.18 -9.72 -10.44
N ALA A 241 13.34 -8.75 -10.79
CA ALA A 241 13.70 -7.60 -11.61
C ALA A 241 13.29 -6.26 -10.94
N THR A 242 13.87 -5.17 -11.44
CA THR A 242 13.39 -3.82 -11.14
C THR A 242 12.17 -3.54 -12.02
N GLU A 243 11.10 -3.07 -11.42
CA GLU A 243 9.83 -2.82 -12.08
C GLU A 243 9.41 -1.36 -11.91
N ALA A 244 8.51 -0.92 -12.78
CA ALA A 244 7.96 0.43 -12.77
C ALA A 244 6.68 0.47 -11.94
N PHE A 245 6.64 1.32 -10.93
CA PHE A 245 5.49 1.49 -10.05
C PHE A 245 4.90 2.89 -10.22
N PRO A 246 3.74 3.02 -10.89
CA PRO A 246 3.01 4.27 -10.96
C PRO A 246 2.59 4.74 -9.57
N ARG A 247 2.81 6.03 -9.27
CA ARG A 247 2.44 6.61 -7.97
C ARG A 247 0.93 6.61 -7.77
N ARG A 248 0.48 6.07 -6.64
CA ARG A 248 -0.93 5.99 -6.22
C ARG A 248 -1.28 6.97 -5.10
N GLY A 249 -0.28 7.46 -4.39
CA GLY A 249 -0.44 8.42 -3.30
C GLY A 249 0.04 9.81 -3.66
N ILE A 250 -0.16 10.73 -2.72
CA ILE A 250 0.33 12.10 -2.78
C ILE A 250 1.34 12.36 -1.67
N ILE A 251 2.19 13.37 -1.89
CA ILE A 251 3.13 13.88 -0.89
C ILE A 251 2.59 15.21 -0.38
N VAL A 252 2.56 15.35 0.93
CA VAL A 252 2.19 16.58 1.65
C VAL A 252 3.30 16.94 2.64
N GLY A 253 3.25 18.11 3.22
CA GLY A 253 4.23 18.53 4.22
C GLY A 253 3.61 19.32 5.37
N SER A 254 4.39 19.43 6.46
CA SER A 254 4.12 20.35 7.55
C SER A 254 5.42 20.94 8.08
N THR A 255 5.38 22.20 8.51
CA THR A 255 6.53 22.97 8.98
C THR A 255 6.14 23.93 10.09
#